data_2e398e661fe2ac24e0608753a9080bbf
#
_entry.id   2e398e661fe2ac24e0608753a9080bbf
#
_cell.length_a   1.000
_cell.length_b   1.000
_cell.length_c   1.000
_cell.angle_alpha   90.00
_cell.angle_beta   90.00
_cell.angle_gamma   90.00
#
_symmetry.space_group_name_H-M   'P 1'
#
loop_
_entity.id
_entity.type
_entity.pdbx_description
1 polymer ?
#
loop_
_entity_poly.entity_id
_entity_poly.type
_entity_poly.pdbx_seq_one_letter_code
_entity_poly.pdbx_strand_id
1 'polypeptide(L)' 'MSVQSHVAELRKKHQNLSDEVERAQRMPGSNDLSIAAMKKEKLRLKEEIERLSD' A
#
# COMPACT_ATOMS: atom_id res chain seq x y z
N MET A 1 10.47 7.84 17.89
CA MET A 1 10.65 7.88 16.42
C MET A 1 10.17 9.21 15.87
N SER A 2 10.86 9.75 14.90
CA SER A 2 10.45 11.00 14.27
C SER A 2 9.30 10.74 13.28
N VAL A 3 8.56 11.79 12.94
CA VAL A 3 7.51 11.71 11.94
C VAL A 3 8.09 11.26 10.60
N GLN A 4 9.29 11.75 10.28
CA GLN A 4 9.95 11.37 9.03
C GLN A 4 10.24 9.88 8.94
N SER A 5 10.68 9.28 10.05
CA SER A 5 10.90 7.83 10.08
C SER A 5 9.60 7.05 9.89
N HIS A 6 8.55 7.54 10.52
CA HIS A 6 7.24 6.90 10.39
C HIS A 6 6.71 6.98 8.96
N VAL A 7 6.85 8.15 8.33
CA VAL A 7 6.43 8.35 6.95
C VAL A 7 7.24 7.45 6.01
N ALA A 8 8.53 7.33 6.25
CA ALA A 8 9.39 6.47 5.44
C ALA A 8 8.94 5.00 5.52
N GLU A 9 8.56 4.56 6.71
CA GLU A 9 8.03 3.20 6.88
C GLU A 9 6.72 3.00 6.15
N LEU A 10 5.84 3.99 6.23
CA LEU A 10 4.55 3.91 5.54
C LEU A 10 4.74 3.87 4.02
N ARG A 11 5.68 4.67 3.51
CA ARG A 11 5.98 4.66 2.08
C ARG A 11 6.51 3.31 1.62
N LYS A 12 7.35 2.69 2.45
CA LYS A 12 7.87 1.37 2.14
C LYS A 12 6.76 0.33 2.10
N LYS A 13 5.86 0.38 3.06
CA LYS A 13 4.70 -0.52 3.07
C LYS A 13 3.81 -0.30 1.86
N HIS A 14 3.59 0.96 1.51
CA HIS A 14 2.79 1.31 0.34
C HIS A 14 3.41 0.72 -0.92
N GLN A 15 4.73 0.84 -1.08
CA GLN A 15 5.43 0.31 -2.24
C GLN A 15 5.33 -1.22 -2.29
N ASN A 16 5.50 -1.87 -1.14
CA ASN A 16 5.40 -3.32 -1.06
C ASN A 16 4.00 -3.80 -1.45
N LEU A 17 2.96 -3.12 -0.98
CA LEU A 17 1.59 -3.44 -1.35
C LEU A 17 1.35 -3.22 -2.84
N SER A 18 1.90 -2.13 -3.39
CA SER A 18 1.78 -1.84 -4.80
C SER A 18 2.35 -2.98 -5.64
N ASP A 19 3.53 -3.48 -5.26
CA ASP A 19 4.18 -4.59 -5.94
C ASP A 19 3.36 -5.87 -5.82
N GLU A 20 2.79 -6.10 -4.65
CA GLU A 20 1.94 -7.27 -4.43
C GLU A 20 0.67 -7.23 -5.27
N VAL A 21 0.06 -6.07 -5.36
CA VAL A 21 -1.14 -5.90 -6.18
C VAL A 21 -0.83 -6.17 -7.65
N GLU A 22 0.27 -5.63 -8.14
CA GLU A 22 0.69 -5.88 -9.52
C GLU A 22 0.90 -7.36 -9.78
N ARG A 23 1.58 -8.02 -8.85
CA ARG A 23 1.87 -9.45 -8.96
C ARG A 23 0.59 -10.27 -8.95
N ALA A 24 -0.32 -9.94 -8.04
CA ALA A 24 -1.60 -10.63 -7.94
C ALA A 24 -2.46 -10.44 -9.19
N GLN A 25 -2.42 -9.26 -9.79
CA GLN A 25 -3.18 -8.98 -11.01
C GLN A 25 -2.66 -9.76 -12.21
N ARG A 26 -1.37 -10.09 -12.21
CA ARG A 26 -0.77 -10.87 -13.30
C ARG A 26 -0.97 -12.36 -13.15
N MET A 27 -1.29 -12.81 -11.94
CA MET A 27 -1.47 -14.24 -11.69
C MET A 27 -2.84 -14.70 -12.16
N PRO A 28 -2.89 -15.74 -13.00
CA PRO A 28 -4.18 -16.34 -13.38
C PRO A 28 -4.82 -17.00 -12.15
N GLY A 29 -6.10 -16.74 -11.96
CA GLY A 29 -6.83 -17.30 -10.83
C GLY A 29 -6.71 -16.53 -9.54
N SER A 30 -6.14 -15.32 -9.57
CA SER A 30 -6.10 -14.49 -8.38
C SER A 30 -7.49 -14.06 -7.95
N ASN A 31 -7.68 -13.94 -6.64
CA ASN A 31 -8.96 -13.61 -6.05
C ASN A 31 -9.20 -12.10 -6.11
N ASP A 32 -10.28 -11.70 -6.78
CA ASP A 32 -10.64 -10.30 -6.93
C ASP A 32 -10.86 -9.62 -5.57
N LEU A 33 -11.41 -10.37 -4.60
CA LEU A 33 -11.63 -9.83 -3.26
C LEU A 33 -10.31 -9.51 -2.57
N SER A 34 -9.31 -10.36 -2.73
CA SER A 34 -7.99 -10.11 -2.16
C SER A 34 -7.34 -8.90 -2.79
N ILE A 35 -7.46 -8.77 -4.11
CA ILE A 35 -6.91 -7.62 -4.83
C ILE A 35 -7.60 -6.34 -4.38
N ALA A 36 -8.92 -6.36 -4.25
CA ALA A 36 -9.68 -5.20 -3.79
C ALA A 36 -9.27 -4.80 -2.38
N ALA A 37 -9.07 -5.77 -1.49
CA ALA A 37 -8.64 -5.51 -0.13
C ALA A 37 -7.25 -4.86 -0.10
N MET A 38 -6.33 -5.35 -0.92
CA MET A 38 -4.99 -4.80 -1.01
C MET A 38 -4.99 -3.37 -1.57
N LYS A 39 -5.83 -3.11 -2.57
CA LYS A 39 -5.97 -1.77 -3.13
C LYS A 39 -6.52 -0.79 -2.11
N LYS A 40 -7.46 -1.23 -1.31
CA LYS A 40 -8.04 -0.42 -0.25
C LYS A 40 -6.99 -0.09 0.82
N GLU A 41 -6.21 -1.08 1.20
CA GLU A 41 -5.12 -0.89 2.16
C GLU A 41 -4.07 0.09 1.62
N LYS A 42 -3.73 -0.06 0.35
CA LYS A 42 -2.78 0.84 -0.32
C LYS A 42 -3.28 2.27 -0.29
N LEU A 43 -4.57 2.47 -0.53
CA LEU A 43 -5.17 3.80 -0.51
C LEU A 43 -5.13 4.40 0.89
N ARG A 44 -5.39 3.60 1.90
CA ARG A 44 -5.30 4.05 3.30
C ARG A 44 -3.90 4.52 3.66
N LEU A 45 -2.90 3.74 3.24
CA LEU A 45 -1.50 4.12 3.47
C LEU A 45 -1.15 5.41 2.77
N LYS A 46 -1.63 5.57 1.54
CA LYS A 46 -1.38 6.79 0.78
C LYS A 46 -1.98 8.01 1.49
N GLU A 47 -3.21 7.90 1.97
CA GLU A 47 -3.87 8.97 2.68
C GLU A 47 -3.12 9.34 3.96
N GLU A 48 -2.66 8.34 4.69
CA GLU A 48 -1.91 8.57 5.91
C GLU A 48 -0.58 9.24 5.63
N ILE A 49 0.11 8.82 4.59
CA ILE A 49 1.36 9.45 4.16
C ILE A 49 1.13 10.92 3.82
N GLU A 50 0.09 11.20 3.06
CA GLU A 50 -0.22 12.58 2.66
C GLU A 50 -0.56 13.44 3.88
N ARG A 51 -1.29 12.88 4.83
CA ARG A 51 -1.65 13.61 6.05
C ARG A 51 -0.43 13.96 6.87
N LEU A 52 0.52 13.03 6.98
CA LEU A 52 1.73 13.23 7.77
C LEU A 52 2.78 14.09 7.07
N SER A 53 2.75 14.09 5.75
CA SER A 53 3.72 14.87 4.95
C SER A 53 3.30 16.32 4.76
N ASP A 54 2.11 16.65 5.13
CA ASP A 54 1.54 17.98 4.90
C ASP A 54 2.11 19.03 5.85
#